data_7626f36e854ea7e0f19425e20c3e34b8
#
_entry.id   7626f36e854ea7e0f19425e20c3e34b8
#
_cell.length_a   1.000
_cell.length_b   1.000
_cell.length_c   1.000
_cell.angle_alpha   90.00
_cell.angle_beta   90.00
_cell.angle_gamma   90.00
#
_symmetry.space_group_name_H-M   'P 1'
#
loop_
_entity.id
_entity.type
_entity.pdbx_description
1 polymer ?
#
loop_
_entity_poly.entity_id
_entity_poly.type
_entity_poly.pdbx_seq_one_letter_code
_entity_poly.pdbx_strand_id
1 'polypeptide(L)'
;MSDSGLQTDVLVVGCGIAGASAALAAADSGKDVVVLTKAPSETSNTFYAQGGIATLGANDAPALFGEDIIKAGDGLNDPEAVRILVEDGPRLVQEILIDRLGVPFSRGADGGLNMAREAGHSRRRILHVMDTTGMSIEKAFLAAVRSHSRIRFLENWTAVDLLTVPHHSRDPIAYYREPRCLGAYALDNATCKVARVMARETILATGGCGAVYLNTSNPREAIGAGYAMAHRAGARIVNMEYIQFHPTVLYHREAGGFLISETVRGEGARLVSTDGRTFMDKYGGLRDLAPRDEVARAIFEEMILSDSPFVLLDLASYAKIDIPKRFPSIYRACLAVGLDITRQPIPVVPAAHYSCGGVLVDGRGRTSLAGLFAAGEVACTGLHGANRLASTSLLEGLVWGTRAGKEAVSWLEEGGVRPADVHDWHYPDKAEDVDPALINQDWLTIRSTMWNYAGIIRTRKRLERAKADLEYLRHRVEKFYQQAALDPKIVGLRHGIQVALMITHAALANPVSAGAHFRLD
;
A
#
# COMPACT_ATOMS: atom_id res chain seq x y z
N MET A 1 31.82 13.41 1.75
CA MET A 1 31.86 11.93 1.76
C MET A 1 32.43 11.55 0.41
N SER A 2 33.49 10.71 0.40
CA SER A 2 34.13 10.27 -0.83
C SER A 2 33.13 9.60 -1.77
N ASP A 3 33.33 9.74 -3.06
CA ASP A 3 32.53 9.24 -4.21
C ASP A 3 32.28 7.70 -4.27
N SER A 4 32.51 6.97 -3.18
CA SER A 4 32.21 5.55 -3.07
C SER A 4 30.74 5.38 -2.62
N GLY A 5 29.88 4.94 -3.53
CA GLY A 5 28.50 4.59 -3.24
C GLY A 5 28.36 3.66 -2.03
N LEU A 6 27.18 3.69 -1.40
CA LEU A 6 26.85 2.79 -0.29
C LEU A 6 26.82 1.35 -0.80
N GLN A 7 27.37 0.41 -0.02
CA GLN A 7 27.35 -1.03 -0.31
C GLN A 7 26.70 -1.78 0.84
N THR A 8 25.91 -2.79 0.52
CA THR A 8 25.25 -3.67 1.51
C THR A 8 25.00 -5.06 0.92
N ASP A 9 24.72 -6.03 1.76
CA ASP A 9 24.27 -7.33 1.30
C ASP A 9 22.81 -7.24 0.81
N VAL A 10 21.93 -6.60 1.61
CA VAL A 10 20.51 -6.47 1.30
C VAL A 10 20.09 -5.00 1.40
N LEU A 11 19.47 -4.49 0.33
CA LEU A 11 18.78 -3.21 0.33
C LEU A 11 17.27 -3.44 0.51
N VAL A 12 16.67 -2.82 1.52
CA VAL A 12 15.21 -2.80 1.72
C VAL A 12 14.68 -1.41 1.44
N VAL A 13 13.77 -1.27 0.49
CA VAL A 13 13.14 0.01 0.12
C VAL A 13 11.73 0.09 0.70
N GLY A 14 11.57 0.87 1.75
CA GLY A 14 10.34 0.98 2.57
C GLY A 14 10.47 0.26 3.91
N CYS A 15 9.82 0.79 4.95
CA CYS A 15 9.93 0.27 6.33
C CYS A 15 8.58 0.11 7.04
N GLY A 16 7.49 -0.12 6.31
CA GLY A 16 6.26 -0.67 6.90
C GLY A 16 6.50 -2.11 7.38
N ILE A 17 5.47 -2.78 7.89
CA ILE A 17 5.57 -4.13 8.45
C ILE A 17 6.34 -5.11 7.54
N ALA A 18 6.13 -5.05 6.22
CA ALA A 18 6.82 -5.93 5.27
C ALA A 18 8.33 -5.65 5.20
N GLY A 19 8.72 -4.39 5.07
CA GLY A 19 10.15 -4.01 4.99
C GLY A 19 10.88 -4.23 6.32
N ALA A 20 10.26 -3.91 7.44
CA ALA A 20 10.83 -4.13 8.76
C ALA A 20 11.01 -5.63 9.06
N SER A 21 10.02 -6.46 8.70
CA SER A 21 10.12 -7.93 8.82
C SER A 21 11.26 -8.49 7.95
N ALA A 22 11.38 -8.00 6.70
CA ALA A 22 12.43 -8.43 5.79
C ALA A 22 13.83 -8.02 6.29
N ALA A 23 13.96 -6.77 6.74
CA ALA A 23 15.23 -6.25 7.27
C ALA A 23 15.70 -7.02 8.50
N LEU A 24 14.80 -7.28 9.46
CA LEU A 24 15.15 -8.08 10.64
C LEU A 24 15.50 -9.52 10.27
N ALA A 25 14.74 -10.16 9.39
CA ALA A 25 15.01 -11.54 8.97
C ALA A 25 16.39 -11.69 8.29
N ALA A 26 16.79 -10.71 7.47
CA ALA A 26 18.11 -10.70 6.83
C ALA A 26 19.24 -10.39 7.83
N ALA A 27 19.03 -9.40 8.70
CA ALA A 27 20.04 -8.99 9.69
C ALA A 27 20.27 -10.05 10.77
N ASP A 28 19.22 -10.72 11.26
CA ASP A 28 19.31 -11.86 12.19
C ASP A 28 20.10 -13.03 11.59
N SER A 29 20.10 -13.16 10.27
CA SER A 29 20.92 -14.15 9.55
C SER A 29 22.37 -13.69 9.32
N GLY A 30 22.79 -12.58 9.97
CA GLY A 30 24.16 -12.07 9.95
C GLY A 30 24.54 -11.24 8.73
N LYS A 31 23.58 -10.77 7.92
CA LYS A 31 23.83 -9.94 6.73
C LYS A 31 23.72 -8.45 7.06
N ASP A 32 24.50 -7.64 6.34
CA ASP A 32 24.43 -6.18 6.47
C ASP A 32 23.26 -5.65 5.61
N VAL A 33 22.41 -4.86 6.24
CA VAL A 33 21.17 -4.38 5.62
C VAL A 33 21.14 -2.85 5.60
N VAL A 34 20.77 -2.28 4.47
CA VAL A 34 20.38 -0.87 4.38
C VAL A 34 18.88 -0.79 4.20
N VAL A 35 18.21 -0.05 5.09
CA VAL A 35 16.78 0.29 4.96
C VAL A 35 16.66 1.73 4.52
N LEU A 36 15.88 1.99 3.47
CA LEU A 36 15.69 3.30 2.89
C LEU A 36 14.21 3.71 2.92
N THR A 37 13.91 4.90 3.49
CA THR A 37 12.56 5.48 3.49
C THR A 37 12.57 6.91 3.01
N LYS A 38 11.59 7.30 2.16
CA LYS A 38 11.51 8.65 1.58
C LYS A 38 10.95 9.71 2.53
N ALA A 39 10.29 9.30 3.59
CA ALA A 39 9.65 10.15 4.58
C ALA A 39 9.97 9.60 5.99
N PRO A 40 9.63 10.32 7.06
CA PRO A 40 9.70 9.75 8.40
C PRO A 40 9.00 8.40 8.45
N SER A 41 9.64 7.43 9.08
CA SER A 41 9.20 6.03 9.09
C SER A 41 7.81 5.80 9.69
N GLU A 42 7.30 6.74 10.48
CA GLU A 42 5.96 6.73 11.07
C GLU A 42 4.85 7.19 10.09
N THR A 43 5.15 7.38 8.80
CA THR A 43 4.19 7.78 7.76
C THR A 43 3.86 6.64 6.80
N SER A 44 3.70 5.42 7.30
CA SER A 44 3.38 4.23 6.51
C SER A 44 1.88 3.89 6.54
N ASN A 45 1.40 3.10 5.56
CA ASN A 45 0.06 2.49 5.63
C ASN A 45 -0.09 1.59 6.86
N THR A 46 0.99 0.95 7.31
CA THR A 46 1.02 0.17 8.56
C THR A 46 0.68 1.06 9.76
N PHE A 47 1.31 2.23 9.88
CA PHE A 47 1.06 3.16 11.00
C PHE A 47 -0.41 3.61 11.09
N TYR A 48 -1.06 3.83 9.96
CA TYR A 48 -2.46 4.29 9.90
C TYR A 48 -3.49 3.16 9.94
N ALA A 49 -3.09 1.89 9.98
CA ALA A 49 -4.01 0.77 10.07
C ALA A 49 -4.71 0.74 11.43
N GLN A 50 -6.04 0.92 11.43
CA GLN A 50 -6.86 1.02 12.66
C GLN A 50 -7.39 -0.34 13.13
N GLY A 51 -7.83 -1.20 12.18
CA GLY A 51 -8.58 -2.42 12.46
C GLY A 51 -7.79 -3.42 13.29
N GLY A 52 -6.93 -4.19 12.66
CA GLY A 52 -6.16 -5.23 13.34
C GLY A 52 -5.33 -6.07 12.38
N ILE A 53 -4.80 -7.16 12.89
CA ILE A 53 -4.11 -8.19 12.13
C ILE A 53 -4.83 -9.53 12.31
N ALA A 54 -5.10 -10.20 11.17
CA ALA A 54 -5.75 -11.51 11.22
C ALA A 54 -4.77 -12.58 11.74
N THR A 55 -5.32 -13.54 12.52
CA THR A 55 -4.62 -14.74 12.97
C THR A 55 -5.65 -15.86 13.16
N LEU A 56 -5.33 -16.96 13.80
CA LEU A 56 -6.31 -17.97 14.15
C LEU A 56 -6.82 -17.78 15.59
N GLY A 57 -8.14 -17.76 15.76
CA GLY A 57 -8.81 -17.66 17.04
C GLY A 57 -9.16 -19.03 17.65
N ALA A 58 -9.74 -19.03 18.85
CA ALA A 58 -10.33 -20.24 19.42
C ALA A 58 -11.47 -20.75 18.52
N ASN A 59 -11.53 -22.06 18.31
CA ASN A 59 -12.51 -22.71 17.41
C ASN A 59 -12.44 -22.24 15.95
N ASP A 60 -11.27 -21.80 15.50
CA ASP A 60 -10.96 -21.45 14.12
C ASP A 60 -10.03 -22.50 13.49
N ALA A 61 -9.96 -22.52 12.15
CA ALA A 61 -9.10 -23.43 11.41
C ALA A 61 -8.52 -22.77 10.18
N PRO A 62 -7.30 -23.15 9.72
CA PRO A 62 -6.72 -22.64 8.49
C PRO A 62 -7.65 -22.73 7.27
N ALA A 63 -8.40 -23.84 7.15
CA ALA A 63 -9.35 -24.04 6.05
C ALA A 63 -10.46 -23.00 6.04
N LEU A 64 -11.09 -22.71 7.19
CA LEU A 64 -12.14 -21.68 7.30
C LEU A 64 -11.60 -20.28 7.01
N PHE A 65 -10.37 -20.01 7.41
CA PHE A 65 -9.74 -18.73 7.09
C PHE A 65 -9.42 -18.62 5.61
N GLY A 66 -8.94 -19.70 4.99
CA GLY A 66 -8.70 -19.78 3.55
C GLY A 66 -9.99 -19.58 2.73
N GLU A 67 -11.09 -20.20 3.14
CA GLU A 67 -12.41 -20.02 2.49
C GLU A 67 -12.87 -18.55 2.53
N ASP A 68 -12.71 -17.86 3.67
CA ASP A 68 -13.06 -16.44 3.79
C ASP A 68 -12.20 -15.57 2.85
N ILE A 69 -10.89 -15.87 2.72
CA ILE A 69 -9.97 -15.16 1.81
C ILE A 69 -10.38 -15.38 0.35
N ILE A 70 -10.62 -16.63 -0.06
CA ILE A 70 -11.00 -16.99 -1.43
C ILE A 70 -12.34 -16.34 -1.80
N LYS A 71 -13.29 -16.36 -0.89
CA LYS A 71 -14.60 -15.72 -1.09
C LYS A 71 -14.46 -14.20 -1.26
N ALA A 72 -13.65 -13.54 -0.43
CA ALA A 72 -13.41 -12.11 -0.55
C ALA A 72 -12.69 -11.73 -1.85
N GLY A 73 -11.77 -12.58 -2.33
CA GLY A 73 -11.01 -12.39 -3.55
C GLY A 73 -11.75 -12.77 -4.85
N ASP A 74 -13.05 -13.07 -4.75
CA ASP A 74 -13.91 -13.45 -5.87
C ASP A 74 -13.41 -14.71 -6.62
N GLY A 75 -12.76 -15.62 -5.88
CA GLY A 75 -12.21 -16.88 -6.42
C GLY A 75 -10.98 -16.73 -7.31
N LEU A 76 -10.42 -15.53 -7.45
CA LEU A 76 -9.22 -15.24 -8.26
C LEU A 76 -7.91 -15.30 -7.46
N ASN A 77 -7.96 -15.88 -6.27
CA ASN A 77 -6.81 -16.05 -5.39
C ASN A 77 -5.88 -17.16 -5.90
N ASP A 78 -4.58 -17.02 -5.67
CA ASP A 78 -3.64 -18.12 -5.79
C ASP A 78 -3.80 -19.06 -4.58
N PRO A 79 -4.20 -20.34 -4.76
CA PRO A 79 -4.41 -21.28 -3.65
C PRO A 79 -3.14 -21.50 -2.81
N GLU A 80 -1.96 -21.46 -3.42
CA GLU A 80 -0.69 -21.61 -2.71
C GLU A 80 -0.39 -20.40 -1.81
N ALA A 81 -0.67 -19.18 -2.28
CA ALA A 81 -0.53 -17.97 -1.48
C ALA A 81 -1.49 -17.98 -0.28
N VAL A 82 -2.72 -18.43 -0.49
CA VAL A 82 -3.69 -18.59 0.60
C VAL A 82 -3.20 -19.61 1.63
N ARG A 83 -2.72 -20.78 1.18
CA ARG A 83 -2.15 -21.82 2.05
C ARG A 83 -0.99 -21.29 2.88
N ILE A 84 -0.03 -20.61 2.24
CA ILE A 84 1.12 -20.00 2.93
C ILE A 84 0.65 -19.03 4.03
N LEU A 85 -0.31 -18.15 3.73
CA LEU A 85 -0.77 -17.17 4.72
C LEU A 85 -1.42 -17.83 5.93
N VAL A 86 -2.33 -18.78 5.72
CA VAL A 86 -3.10 -19.38 6.80
C VAL A 86 -2.28 -20.34 7.67
N GLU A 87 -1.20 -20.90 7.12
CA GLU A 87 -0.25 -21.77 7.83
C GLU A 87 0.83 -20.97 8.58
N ASP A 88 1.55 -20.08 7.88
CA ASP A 88 2.67 -19.33 8.46
C ASP A 88 2.22 -18.12 9.28
N GLY A 89 1.13 -17.47 8.87
CA GLY A 89 0.68 -16.21 9.46
C GLY A 89 0.48 -16.28 10.98
N PRO A 90 -0.34 -17.22 11.49
CA PRO A 90 -0.60 -17.33 12.93
C PRO A 90 0.68 -17.57 13.74
N ARG A 91 1.58 -18.41 13.23
CA ARG A 91 2.87 -18.71 13.84
C ARG A 91 3.75 -17.45 13.90
N LEU A 92 3.86 -16.72 12.81
CA LEU A 92 4.68 -15.48 12.76
C LEU A 92 4.09 -14.35 13.61
N VAL A 93 2.76 -14.25 13.72
CA VAL A 93 2.12 -13.31 14.67
C VAL A 93 2.55 -13.64 16.09
N GLN A 94 2.52 -14.91 16.49
CA GLN A 94 2.94 -15.32 17.82
C GLN A 94 4.43 -15.06 18.03
N GLU A 95 5.30 -15.62 17.18
CA GLU A 95 6.76 -15.57 17.34
C GLU A 95 7.32 -14.15 17.28
N ILE A 96 6.85 -13.33 16.31
CA ILE A 96 7.42 -12.02 16.03
C ILE A 96 6.68 -10.93 16.79
N LEU A 97 5.35 -10.80 16.63
CA LEU A 97 4.64 -9.66 17.18
C LEU A 97 4.41 -9.79 18.70
N ILE A 98 4.08 -11.00 19.18
CA ILE A 98 3.76 -11.21 20.60
C ILE A 98 5.03 -11.49 21.40
N ASP A 99 5.77 -12.55 21.05
CA ASP A 99 6.87 -13.03 21.87
C ASP A 99 8.14 -12.18 21.75
N ARG A 100 8.51 -11.77 20.53
CA ARG A 100 9.75 -11.01 20.29
C ARG A 100 9.56 -9.51 20.48
N LEU A 101 8.53 -8.93 19.84
CA LEU A 101 8.33 -7.48 19.82
C LEU A 101 7.45 -6.97 20.95
N GLY A 102 6.72 -7.85 21.63
CA GLY A 102 5.87 -7.50 22.77
C GLY A 102 4.74 -6.52 22.43
N VAL A 103 4.15 -6.63 21.20
CA VAL A 103 3.02 -5.77 20.82
C VAL A 103 1.87 -5.91 21.82
N PRO A 104 1.38 -4.81 22.44
CA PRO A 104 0.42 -4.85 23.53
C PRO A 104 -1.02 -5.09 23.04
N PHE A 105 -1.29 -6.25 22.44
CA PHE A 105 -2.63 -6.60 21.98
C PHE A 105 -3.64 -6.60 23.13
N SER A 106 -4.86 -6.18 22.84
CA SER A 106 -5.97 -6.12 23.80
C SER A 106 -6.27 -7.50 24.39
N ARG A 107 -6.54 -7.54 25.70
CA ARG A 107 -6.84 -8.77 26.43
C ARG A 107 -8.26 -8.74 27.00
N GLY A 108 -8.88 -9.89 27.10
CA GLY A 108 -10.16 -10.07 27.78
C GLY A 108 -10.04 -10.04 29.30
N ALA A 109 -11.17 -10.12 29.98
CA ALA A 109 -11.23 -10.17 31.43
C ALA A 109 -10.56 -11.44 32.02
N ASP A 110 -10.45 -12.49 31.22
CA ASP A 110 -9.77 -13.76 31.54
C ASP A 110 -8.24 -13.71 31.33
N GLY A 111 -7.71 -12.56 30.88
CA GLY A 111 -6.29 -12.36 30.52
C GLY A 111 -5.90 -12.92 29.15
N GLY A 112 -6.78 -13.63 28.45
CA GLY A 112 -6.56 -14.12 27.09
C GLY A 112 -6.58 -12.98 26.04
N LEU A 113 -6.09 -13.27 24.83
CA LEU A 113 -6.14 -12.31 23.73
C LEU A 113 -7.59 -12.02 23.30
N ASN A 114 -7.96 -10.76 23.24
CA ASN A 114 -9.27 -10.34 22.77
C ASN A 114 -9.26 -10.22 21.24
N MET A 115 -10.10 -11.00 20.57
CA MET A 115 -10.20 -11.02 19.13
C MET A 115 -11.51 -10.42 18.65
N ALA A 116 -11.44 -9.51 17.70
CA ALA A 116 -12.58 -8.95 16.99
C ALA A 116 -12.99 -9.80 15.78
N ARG A 117 -14.19 -9.54 15.26
CA ARG A 117 -14.66 -10.03 13.97
C ARG A 117 -14.95 -8.84 13.07
N GLU A 118 -14.40 -8.84 11.87
CA GLU A 118 -14.70 -7.86 10.83
C GLU A 118 -15.57 -8.49 9.72
N ALA A 119 -16.14 -7.65 8.86
CA ALA A 119 -16.95 -8.12 7.74
C ALA A 119 -16.12 -9.02 6.80
N GLY A 120 -16.79 -10.05 6.26
CA GLY A 120 -16.15 -11.08 5.43
C GLY A 120 -15.51 -12.21 6.22
N HIS A 121 -15.27 -12.06 7.53
CA HIS A 121 -14.74 -13.13 8.37
C HIS A 121 -15.85 -13.99 8.98
N SER A 122 -15.75 -15.30 8.84
CA SER A 122 -16.68 -16.27 9.47
C SER A 122 -16.45 -16.41 10.97
N ARG A 123 -15.24 -16.12 11.48
CA ARG A 123 -14.83 -16.29 12.88
C ARG A 123 -14.20 -15.01 13.46
N ARG A 124 -14.12 -14.95 14.80
CA ARG A 124 -13.33 -13.92 15.50
C ARG A 124 -11.86 -14.30 15.41
N ARG A 125 -11.08 -13.52 14.66
CA ARG A 125 -9.66 -13.81 14.40
C ARG A 125 -8.78 -12.57 14.29
N ILE A 126 -9.30 -11.39 14.61
CA ILE A 126 -8.58 -10.13 14.44
C ILE A 126 -8.02 -9.68 15.78
N LEU A 127 -6.69 -9.75 15.92
CA LEU A 127 -5.98 -9.13 17.04
C LEU A 127 -5.91 -7.63 16.84
N HIS A 128 -6.12 -6.87 17.91
CA HIS A 128 -6.14 -5.42 17.86
C HIS A 128 -5.56 -4.78 19.12
N VAL A 129 -5.09 -3.55 18.98
CA VAL A 129 -4.73 -2.64 20.08
C VAL A 129 -5.70 -1.49 20.02
N MET A 130 -6.89 -1.68 20.60
CA MET A 130 -8.03 -0.76 20.48
C MET A 130 -8.30 -0.37 19.00
N ASP A 131 -8.09 0.88 18.60
CA ASP A 131 -8.19 1.41 17.23
C ASP A 131 -6.85 1.98 16.70
N THR A 132 -5.71 1.49 17.25
CA THR A 132 -4.35 1.95 16.94
C THR A 132 -3.38 0.78 16.68
N THR A 133 -3.89 -0.32 16.15
CA THR A 133 -3.13 -1.57 16.02
C THR A 133 -1.88 -1.39 15.16
N GLY A 134 -2.01 -0.78 13.99
CA GLY A 134 -0.90 -0.58 13.09
C GLY A 134 0.20 0.30 13.68
N MET A 135 -0.18 1.38 14.36
CA MET A 135 0.77 2.25 15.09
C MET A 135 1.58 1.47 16.11
N SER A 136 0.93 0.60 16.89
CA SER A 136 1.60 -0.20 17.92
C SER A 136 2.57 -1.21 17.32
N ILE A 137 2.17 -1.88 16.23
CA ILE A 137 3.03 -2.81 15.48
C ILE A 137 4.23 -2.06 14.87
N GLU A 138 3.98 -0.95 14.17
CA GLU A 138 5.04 -0.17 13.51
C GLU A 138 6.09 0.34 14.50
N LYS A 139 5.66 0.91 15.63
CA LYS A 139 6.58 1.39 16.68
C LYS A 139 7.46 0.27 17.23
N ALA A 140 6.90 -0.91 17.46
CA ALA A 140 7.66 -2.06 17.93
C ALA A 140 8.70 -2.53 16.89
N PHE A 141 8.32 -2.60 15.61
CA PHE A 141 9.25 -2.91 14.53
C PHE A 141 10.35 -1.85 14.37
N LEU A 142 10.00 -0.57 14.36
CA LEU A 142 10.97 0.51 14.21
C LEU A 142 11.99 0.53 15.35
N ALA A 143 11.58 0.28 16.58
CA ALA A 143 12.47 0.14 17.72
C ALA A 143 13.48 -1.02 17.50
N ALA A 144 13.01 -2.18 17.03
CA ALA A 144 13.85 -3.34 16.76
C ALA A 144 14.82 -3.08 15.59
N VAL A 145 14.34 -2.52 14.47
CA VAL A 145 15.16 -2.20 13.29
C VAL A 145 16.26 -1.18 13.63
N ARG A 146 15.92 -0.10 14.34
CA ARG A 146 16.87 0.95 14.70
C ARG A 146 17.92 0.51 15.71
N SER A 147 17.60 -0.44 16.58
CA SER A 147 18.54 -0.98 17.57
C SER A 147 19.44 -2.10 17.03
N HIS A 148 19.16 -2.64 15.84
CA HIS A 148 19.90 -3.76 15.30
C HIS A 148 21.25 -3.32 14.70
N SER A 149 22.39 -3.86 15.20
CA SER A 149 23.75 -3.43 14.83
C SER A 149 24.12 -3.61 13.35
N ARG A 150 23.43 -4.53 12.62
CA ARG A 150 23.66 -4.79 11.20
C ARG A 150 22.69 -4.06 10.28
N ILE A 151 21.80 -3.21 10.82
CA ILE A 151 20.86 -2.44 10.02
C ILE A 151 21.28 -0.97 10.03
N ARG A 152 21.59 -0.45 8.85
CA ARG A 152 21.75 0.97 8.61
C ARG A 152 20.43 1.56 8.09
N PHE A 153 19.86 2.48 8.85
CA PHE A 153 18.57 3.09 8.54
C PHE A 153 18.76 4.49 7.92
N LEU A 154 18.23 4.69 6.70
CA LEU A 154 18.30 5.94 5.95
C LEU A 154 16.89 6.53 5.80
N GLU A 155 16.55 7.51 6.61
CA GLU A 155 15.30 8.27 6.51
C GLU A 155 15.46 9.48 5.60
N ASN A 156 14.38 9.91 4.95
CA ASN A 156 14.36 11.03 4.01
C ASN A 156 15.26 10.81 2.78
N TRP A 157 15.27 9.57 2.29
CA TRP A 157 15.93 9.18 1.06
C TRP A 157 14.92 8.62 0.07
N THR A 158 14.82 9.21 -1.12
CA THR A 158 13.89 8.79 -2.17
C THR A 158 14.58 7.84 -3.15
N ALA A 159 14.08 6.61 -3.27
CA ALA A 159 14.51 5.72 -4.35
C ALA A 159 14.04 6.29 -5.69
N VAL A 160 14.98 6.45 -6.63
CA VAL A 160 14.75 7.07 -7.95
C VAL A 160 14.51 6.00 -9.00
N ASP A 161 15.43 5.04 -9.10
CA ASP A 161 15.35 3.90 -10.02
C ASP A 161 16.13 2.70 -9.46
N LEU A 162 15.73 1.49 -9.90
CA LEU A 162 16.51 0.29 -9.64
C LEU A 162 17.71 0.23 -10.58
N LEU A 163 18.83 -0.18 -10.05
CA LEU A 163 20.04 -0.47 -10.83
C LEU A 163 19.93 -1.86 -11.45
N THR A 164 20.15 -1.96 -12.74
CA THR A 164 20.13 -3.25 -13.45
C THR A 164 21.36 -3.39 -14.34
N VAL A 165 21.84 -4.63 -14.53
CA VAL A 165 23.04 -4.91 -15.33
C VAL A 165 22.92 -4.32 -16.75
N PRO A 166 21.86 -4.59 -17.53
CA PRO A 166 21.81 -4.14 -18.93
C PRO A 166 21.74 -2.62 -19.08
N HIS A 167 21.09 -1.92 -18.13
CA HIS A 167 20.80 -0.48 -18.28
C HIS A 167 21.88 0.43 -17.68
N HIS A 168 22.63 -0.06 -16.69
CA HIS A 168 23.47 0.79 -15.86
C HIS A 168 24.93 0.34 -15.81
N SER A 169 25.28 -0.80 -16.43
CA SER A 169 26.66 -1.31 -16.46
C SER A 169 27.55 -0.47 -17.40
N ARG A 170 28.80 -0.28 -17.00
CA ARG A 170 29.87 0.28 -17.85
C ARG A 170 30.43 -0.74 -18.85
N ASP A 171 30.16 -2.01 -18.63
CA ASP A 171 30.59 -3.09 -19.49
C ASP A 171 29.63 -3.20 -20.70
N PRO A 172 30.08 -2.94 -21.95
CA PRO A 172 29.23 -3.03 -23.12
C PRO A 172 28.74 -4.46 -23.40
N ILE A 173 29.39 -5.48 -22.86
CA ILE A 173 28.96 -6.88 -23.00
C ILE A 173 27.80 -7.21 -22.03
N ALA A 174 27.53 -6.34 -21.06
CA ALA A 174 26.45 -6.55 -20.11
C ALA A 174 25.06 -6.66 -20.74
N TYR A 175 24.85 -6.11 -21.95
CA TYR A 175 23.61 -6.28 -22.72
C TYR A 175 23.29 -7.74 -23.06
N TYR A 176 24.28 -8.61 -23.09
CA TYR A 176 24.12 -10.04 -23.37
C TYR A 176 23.96 -10.89 -22.11
N ARG A 177 24.05 -10.29 -20.93
CA ARG A 177 23.85 -10.98 -19.65
C ARG A 177 22.39 -10.93 -19.25
N GLU A 178 21.97 -11.92 -18.45
CA GLU A 178 20.63 -11.91 -17.89
C GLU A 178 20.42 -10.67 -17.01
N PRO A 179 19.26 -10.00 -17.12
CA PRO A 179 18.94 -8.86 -16.28
C PRO A 179 18.95 -9.22 -14.80
N ARG A 180 19.69 -8.44 -14.01
CA ARG A 180 19.75 -8.58 -12.55
C ARG A 180 19.68 -7.21 -11.90
N CYS A 181 18.92 -7.10 -10.79
CA CYS A 181 18.93 -5.95 -9.92
C CYS A 181 20.22 -5.90 -9.08
N LEU A 182 20.82 -4.72 -8.96
CA LEU A 182 22.08 -4.46 -8.28
C LEU A 182 21.95 -3.44 -7.15
N GLY A 183 20.73 -3.08 -6.75
CA GLY A 183 20.45 -2.00 -5.83
C GLY A 183 19.61 -0.89 -6.45
N ALA A 184 19.80 0.34 -5.99
CA ALA A 184 19.04 1.49 -6.45
C ALA A 184 19.87 2.77 -6.51
N TYR A 185 19.47 3.71 -7.37
CA TYR A 185 19.76 5.12 -7.19
C TYR A 185 18.83 5.69 -6.12
N ALA A 186 19.41 6.38 -5.16
CA ALA A 186 18.70 6.99 -4.04
C ALA A 186 19.07 8.47 -3.90
N LEU A 187 18.06 9.32 -3.86
CA LEU A 187 18.17 10.77 -3.68
C LEU A 187 18.12 11.08 -2.19
N ASP A 188 19.15 11.73 -1.66
CA ASP A 188 19.10 12.38 -0.35
C ASP A 188 18.19 13.61 -0.45
N ASN A 189 17.05 13.58 0.21
CA ASN A 189 16.04 14.64 0.14
C ASN A 189 16.52 15.99 0.71
N ALA A 190 17.53 15.97 1.59
CA ALA A 190 18.08 17.20 2.19
C ALA A 190 19.06 17.92 1.27
N THR A 191 19.87 17.15 0.53
CA THR A 191 20.94 17.71 -0.33
C THR A 191 20.60 17.67 -1.81
N CYS A 192 19.53 16.98 -2.19
CA CYS A 192 19.15 16.68 -3.59
C CYS A 192 20.28 16.01 -4.39
N LYS A 193 21.14 15.25 -3.73
CA LYS A 193 22.20 14.47 -4.37
C LYS A 193 21.81 13.02 -4.49
N VAL A 194 22.05 12.44 -5.65
CA VAL A 194 21.80 11.01 -5.89
C VAL A 194 23.05 10.20 -5.56
N ALA A 195 22.86 9.17 -4.75
CA ALA A 195 23.87 8.17 -4.46
C ALA A 195 23.50 6.82 -5.07
N ARG A 196 24.51 6.01 -5.42
CA ARG A 196 24.34 4.60 -5.71
C ARG A 196 24.28 3.83 -4.39
N VAL A 197 23.20 3.09 -4.18
CA VAL A 197 23.11 2.10 -3.10
C VAL A 197 23.22 0.73 -3.75
N MET A 198 24.44 0.19 -3.75
CA MET A 198 24.73 -1.11 -4.33
C MET A 198 24.35 -2.20 -3.34
N ALA A 199 23.59 -3.19 -3.81
CA ALA A 199 23.17 -4.34 -3.01
C ALA A 199 23.28 -5.63 -3.82
N ARG A 200 23.58 -6.72 -3.14
CA ARG A 200 23.56 -8.04 -3.75
C ARG A 200 22.13 -8.51 -3.99
N GLU A 201 21.23 -8.19 -3.07
CA GLU A 201 19.78 -8.42 -3.18
C GLU A 201 19.01 -7.16 -2.77
N THR A 202 17.88 -6.90 -3.44
CA THR A 202 17.02 -5.74 -3.19
C THR A 202 15.59 -6.20 -2.91
N ILE A 203 14.97 -5.67 -1.85
CA ILE A 203 13.60 -5.99 -1.47
C ILE A 203 12.75 -4.70 -1.55
N LEU A 204 11.75 -4.69 -2.43
CA LEU A 204 10.76 -3.63 -2.48
C LEU A 204 9.67 -3.89 -1.43
N ALA A 205 9.48 -2.92 -0.54
CA ALA A 205 8.43 -2.91 0.48
C ALA A 205 7.78 -1.52 0.58
N THR A 206 7.56 -0.88 -0.58
CA THR A 206 7.22 0.53 -0.74
C THR A 206 5.75 0.85 -0.51
N GLY A 207 4.92 -0.14 -0.18
CA GLY A 207 3.48 0.02 -0.02
C GLY A 207 2.75 0.24 -1.35
N GLY A 208 1.52 0.75 -1.27
CA GLY A 208 0.60 0.86 -2.39
C GLY A 208 0.67 2.16 -3.17
N CYS A 209 -0.44 2.46 -3.84
CA CYS A 209 -0.53 3.56 -4.80
C CYS A 209 -1.81 4.42 -4.66
N GLY A 210 -2.52 4.36 -3.52
CA GLY A 210 -3.80 5.08 -3.36
C GLY A 210 -3.71 6.59 -3.57
N ALA A 211 -2.54 7.20 -3.37
CA ALA A 211 -2.34 8.64 -3.53
C ALA A 211 -2.35 9.14 -5.00
N VAL A 212 -2.48 8.24 -5.99
CA VAL A 212 -2.76 8.63 -7.37
C VAL A 212 -4.24 8.93 -7.62
N TYR A 213 -5.10 8.70 -6.62
CA TYR A 213 -6.53 9.05 -6.64
C TYR A 213 -6.82 10.33 -5.86
N LEU A 214 -7.90 11.01 -6.21
CA LEU A 214 -8.32 12.25 -5.55
C LEU A 214 -8.67 12.00 -4.08
N ASN A 215 -9.44 10.94 -3.82
CA ASN A 215 -9.80 10.50 -2.48
C ASN A 215 -9.06 9.22 -2.14
N THR A 216 -8.31 9.23 -1.05
CA THR A 216 -7.54 8.08 -0.57
C THR A 216 -7.43 8.07 0.94
N SER A 217 -7.40 6.87 1.52
CA SER A 217 -7.09 6.66 2.93
C SER A 217 -5.59 6.45 3.18
N ASN A 218 -4.79 6.46 2.11
CA ASN A 218 -3.34 6.27 2.20
C ASN A 218 -2.63 7.60 2.45
N PRO A 219 -1.42 7.59 3.04
CA PRO A 219 -0.57 8.76 3.11
C PRO A 219 -0.21 9.27 1.71
N ARG A 220 0.13 10.55 1.60
CA ARG A 220 0.47 11.20 0.32
C ARG A 220 1.66 10.57 -0.40
N GLU A 221 2.49 9.87 0.36
CA GLU A 221 3.68 9.14 -0.09
C GLU A 221 3.34 7.84 -0.84
N ALA A 222 2.15 7.29 -0.67
CA ALA A 222 1.71 6.05 -1.32
C ALA A 222 1.36 6.26 -2.80
N ILE A 223 2.35 6.62 -3.60
CA ILE A 223 2.24 6.95 -5.03
C ILE A 223 2.63 5.80 -5.95
N GLY A 224 2.96 4.63 -5.39
CA GLY A 224 3.33 3.45 -6.17
C GLY A 224 4.76 3.46 -6.72
N ALA A 225 5.70 4.12 -6.04
CA ALA A 225 7.09 4.23 -6.51
C ALA A 225 7.71 2.87 -6.84
N GLY A 226 7.48 1.84 -6.02
CA GLY A 226 7.99 0.49 -6.24
C GLY A 226 7.45 -0.16 -7.51
N TYR A 227 6.17 0.01 -7.82
CA TYR A 227 5.59 -0.49 -9.09
C TYR A 227 6.27 0.17 -10.29
N ALA A 228 6.42 1.49 -10.27
CA ALA A 228 7.05 2.24 -11.35
C ALA A 228 8.52 1.82 -11.56
N MET A 229 9.29 1.71 -10.48
CA MET A 229 10.69 1.27 -10.54
C MET A 229 10.83 -0.16 -11.04
N ALA A 230 10.03 -1.09 -10.50
CA ALA A 230 10.04 -2.50 -10.91
C ALA A 230 9.65 -2.66 -12.39
N HIS A 231 8.64 -1.92 -12.86
CA HIS A 231 8.24 -1.91 -14.27
C HIS A 231 9.38 -1.43 -15.18
N ARG A 232 10.04 -0.30 -14.85
CA ARG A 232 11.17 0.21 -15.65
C ARG A 232 12.36 -0.74 -15.64
N ALA A 233 12.56 -1.48 -14.56
CA ALA A 233 13.59 -2.51 -14.45
C ALA A 233 13.25 -3.81 -15.20
N GLY A 234 12.04 -3.94 -15.76
CA GLY A 234 11.59 -5.11 -16.52
C GLY A 234 10.96 -6.24 -15.67
N ALA A 235 10.66 -6.01 -14.40
CA ALA A 235 9.91 -6.96 -13.59
C ALA A 235 8.43 -7.03 -14.03
N ARG A 236 7.82 -8.21 -13.91
CA ARG A 236 6.40 -8.41 -14.24
C ARG A 236 5.50 -7.73 -13.22
N ILE A 237 4.56 -6.94 -13.75
CA ILE A 237 3.50 -6.28 -12.96
C ILE A 237 2.16 -6.83 -13.42
N VAL A 238 1.29 -7.22 -12.48
CA VAL A 238 0.00 -7.85 -12.79
C VAL A 238 -1.11 -7.29 -11.91
N ASN A 239 -2.36 -7.43 -12.36
CA ASN A 239 -3.57 -7.18 -11.59
C ASN A 239 -3.71 -5.73 -11.09
N MET A 240 -3.12 -4.75 -11.78
CA MET A 240 -3.14 -3.34 -11.34
C MET A 240 -4.54 -2.70 -11.37
N GLU A 241 -5.51 -3.31 -12.06
CA GLU A 241 -6.91 -2.88 -12.09
C GLU A 241 -7.65 -3.09 -10.77
N TYR A 242 -7.19 -4.00 -9.90
CA TYR A 242 -7.85 -4.34 -8.64
C TYR A 242 -7.45 -3.39 -7.51
N ILE A 243 -7.99 -2.17 -7.57
CA ILE A 243 -7.85 -1.18 -6.51
C ILE A 243 -9.08 -1.21 -5.62
N GLN A 244 -8.92 -1.64 -4.37
CA GLN A 244 -10.00 -1.64 -3.39
C GLN A 244 -10.26 -0.22 -2.88
N PHE A 245 -11.52 0.20 -2.89
CA PHE A 245 -11.97 1.45 -2.29
C PHE A 245 -12.62 1.19 -0.94
N HIS A 246 -12.19 1.91 0.09
CA HIS A 246 -12.89 1.89 1.38
C HIS A 246 -14.12 2.79 1.30
N PRO A 247 -15.31 2.33 1.71
CA PRO A 247 -16.54 3.09 1.52
C PRO A 247 -16.59 4.42 2.29
N THR A 248 -16.01 4.46 3.49
CA THR A 248 -16.23 5.55 4.45
C THR A 248 -14.90 6.14 4.93
N VAL A 249 -14.44 7.18 4.23
CA VAL A 249 -13.33 8.05 4.65
C VAL A 249 -13.90 9.42 4.95
N LEU A 250 -13.45 10.06 6.01
CA LEU A 250 -13.93 11.39 6.42
C LEU A 250 -13.67 12.42 5.31
N TYR A 251 -14.75 12.98 4.78
CA TYR A 251 -14.68 14.04 3.79
C TYR A 251 -14.52 15.39 4.49
N HIS A 252 -13.27 15.79 4.70
CA HIS A 252 -12.93 17.09 5.26
C HIS A 252 -11.55 17.52 4.80
N ARG A 253 -11.37 18.80 4.45
CA ARG A 253 -10.13 19.33 3.87
C ARG A 253 -8.89 19.07 4.74
N GLU A 254 -9.05 19.13 6.06
CA GLU A 254 -7.97 19.02 7.04
C GLU A 254 -7.82 17.60 7.61
N ALA A 255 -8.74 16.69 7.31
CA ALA A 255 -8.75 15.34 7.88
C ALA A 255 -7.75 14.38 7.21
N GLY A 256 -7.11 14.79 6.10
CA GLY A 256 -6.03 14.01 5.47
C GLY A 256 -6.39 12.59 5.03
N GLY A 257 -7.68 12.30 4.75
CA GLY A 257 -8.11 10.95 4.37
C GLY A 257 -8.35 10.02 5.57
N PHE A 258 -8.73 10.56 6.73
CA PHE A 258 -8.96 9.79 7.96
C PHE A 258 -10.04 8.72 7.76
N LEU A 259 -9.69 7.47 8.06
CA LEU A 259 -10.56 6.32 7.90
C LEU A 259 -11.65 6.29 8.98
N ILE A 260 -12.92 6.22 8.58
CA ILE A 260 -14.03 5.87 9.48
C ILE A 260 -14.24 4.37 9.38
N SER A 261 -13.83 3.66 10.43
CA SER A 261 -13.83 2.20 10.48
C SER A 261 -15.18 1.59 10.11
N GLU A 262 -15.15 0.46 9.45
CA GLU A 262 -16.32 -0.34 9.10
C GLU A 262 -17.14 -0.76 10.34
N THR A 263 -16.48 -0.90 11.48
CA THR A 263 -17.11 -1.19 12.76
C THR A 263 -18.20 -0.17 13.13
N VAL A 264 -18.06 1.08 12.68
CA VAL A 264 -19.08 2.13 12.92
C VAL A 264 -20.42 1.75 12.28
N ARG A 265 -20.39 1.19 11.04
CA ARG A 265 -21.61 0.64 10.39
C ARG A 265 -22.09 -0.63 11.10
N GLY A 266 -21.17 -1.45 11.57
CA GLY A 266 -21.48 -2.64 12.37
C GLY A 266 -22.20 -2.33 13.69
N GLU A 267 -21.95 -1.17 14.31
CA GLU A 267 -22.64 -0.70 15.51
C GLU A 267 -23.99 0.00 15.20
N GLY A 268 -24.41 0.02 13.93
CA GLY A 268 -25.73 0.47 13.51
C GLY A 268 -25.79 1.83 12.82
N ALA A 269 -24.65 2.46 12.53
CA ALA A 269 -24.66 3.69 11.72
C ALA A 269 -25.23 3.43 10.33
N ARG A 270 -25.99 4.42 9.80
CA ARG A 270 -26.65 4.36 8.48
C ARG A 270 -26.04 5.35 7.51
N LEU A 271 -25.90 4.94 6.27
CA LEU A 271 -25.59 5.82 5.16
C LEU A 271 -26.85 6.55 4.72
N VAL A 272 -26.76 7.87 4.69
CA VAL A 272 -27.84 8.75 4.28
C VAL A 272 -27.33 9.76 3.24
N SER A 273 -28.20 10.15 2.31
CA SER A 273 -27.93 11.25 1.37
C SER A 273 -27.88 12.58 2.10
N THR A 274 -27.42 13.63 1.43
CA THR A 274 -27.30 14.97 2.04
C THR A 274 -28.64 15.58 2.46
N ASP A 275 -29.77 15.07 1.96
CA ASP A 275 -31.14 15.41 2.38
C ASP A 275 -31.68 14.52 3.51
N GLY A 276 -30.85 13.63 4.07
CA GLY A 276 -31.18 12.78 5.23
C GLY A 276 -31.92 11.48 4.93
N ARG A 277 -32.09 11.08 3.67
CA ARG A 277 -32.74 9.81 3.29
C ARG A 277 -31.76 8.66 3.27
N THR A 278 -32.13 7.52 3.86
CA THR A 278 -31.39 6.26 3.70
C THR A 278 -31.49 5.76 2.25
N PHE A 279 -30.40 5.28 1.68
CA PHE A 279 -30.39 4.85 0.27
C PHE A 279 -29.91 3.39 0.06
N MET A 280 -29.23 2.80 1.04
CA MET A 280 -28.69 1.45 0.90
C MET A 280 -29.74 0.35 0.67
N ASP A 281 -30.98 0.58 1.03
CA ASP A 281 -32.10 -0.34 0.79
C ASP A 281 -32.35 -0.62 -0.71
N LYS A 282 -31.89 0.27 -1.61
CA LYS A 282 -31.97 0.11 -3.08
C LYS A 282 -30.96 -0.91 -3.62
N TYR A 283 -29.89 -1.20 -2.87
CA TYR A 283 -28.71 -1.94 -3.36
C TYR A 283 -28.59 -3.36 -2.80
N GLY A 284 -29.52 -3.83 -1.98
CA GLY A 284 -29.58 -5.21 -1.52
C GLY A 284 -29.93 -5.41 -0.04
N GLY A 285 -30.19 -6.68 0.32
CA GLY A 285 -30.70 -7.04 1.65
C GLY A 285 -29.71 -6.83 2.80
N LEU A 286 -28.40 -6.81 2.54
CA LEU A 286 -27.37 -6.56 3.55
C LEU A 286 -27.19 -5.07 3.88
N ARG A 287 -27.73 -4.17 3.05
CA ARG A 287 -27.73 -2.71 3.27
C ARG A 287 -26.33 -2.17 3.59
N ASP A 288 -26.23 -1.41 4.69
CA ASP A 288 -24.97 -0.79 5.16
C ASP A 288 -23.88 -1.82 5.56
N LEU A 289 -24.24 -3.09 5.70
CA LEU A 289 -23.35 -4.20 6.03
C LEU A 289 -22.93 -5.04 4.81
N ALA A 290 -23.28 -4.60 3.61
CA ALA A 290 -22.83 -5.23 2.37
C ALA A 290 -21.30 -5.17 2.22
N PRO A 291 -20.69 -6.00 1.33
CA PRO A 291 -19.27 -5.94 1.02
C PRO A 291 -18.80 -4.53 0.64
N ARG A 292 -17.52 -4.24 0.92
CA ARG A 292 -16.95 -2.88 0.75
C ARG A 292 -17.12 -2.33 -0.66
N ASP A 293 -16.92 -3.15 -1.66
CA ASP A 293 -17.03 -2.76 -3.07
C ASP A 293 -18.48 -2.42 -3.45
N GLU A 294 -19.47 -3.16 -2.95
CA GLU A 294 -20.89 -2.86 -3.15
C GLU A 294 -21.27 -1.53 -2.48
N VAL A 295 -20.88 -1.33 -1.23
CA VAL A 295 -21.15 -0.09 -0.50
C VAL A 295 -20.46 1.11 -1.16
N ALA A 296 -19.21 0.95 -1.61
CA ALA A 296 -18.48 2.02 -2.29
C ALA A 296 -19.15 2.41 -3.62
N ARG A 297 -19.64 1.43 -4.40
CA ARG A 297 -20.41 1.69 -5.63
C ARG A 297 -21.71 2.43 -5.33
N ALA A 298 -22.47 1.97 -4.33
CA ALA A 298 -23.73 2.62 -3.94
C ALA A 298 -23.52 4.08 -3.51
N ILE A 299 -22.50 4.35 -2.69
CA ILE A 299 -22.16 5.72 -2.30
C ILE A 299 -21.78 6.56 -3.51
N PHE A 300 -20.95 6.03 -4.41
CA PHE A 300 -20.49 6.75 -5.60
C PHE A 300 -21.66 7.10 -6.54
N GLU A 301 -22.61 6.17 -6.74
CA GLU A 301 -23.84 6.43 -7.50
C GLU A 301 -24.71 7.49 -6.83
N GLU A 302 -24.90 7.43 -5.50
CA GLU A 302 -25.70 8.42 -4.78
C GLU A 302 -25.06 9.82 -4.82
N MET A 303 -23.71 9.91 -4.78
CA MET A 303 -22.98 11.16 -4.96
C MET A 303 -23.24 11.77 -6.35
N ILE A 304 -23.27 10.95 -7.41
CA ILE A 304 -23.59 11.42 -8.77
C ILE A 304 -25.04 11.88 -8.86
N LEU A 305 -25.98 11.10 -8.32
CA LEU A 305 -27.42 11.41 -8.37
C LEU A 305 -27.78 12.67 -7.59
N SER A 306 -27.09 12.94 -6.48
CA SER A 306 -27.33 14.10 -5.62
C SER A 306 -26.47 15.31 -5.96
N ASP A 307 -25.59 15.21 -6.98
CA ASP A 307 -24.57 16.23 -7.31
C ASP A 307 -23.78 16.69 -6.08
N SER A 308 -23.43 15.74 -5.22
CA SER A 308 -22.72 15.98 -3.96
C SER A 308 -21.35 15.30 -3.95
N PRO A 309 -20.29 15.95 -3.45
CA PRO A 309 -18.97 15.32 -3.33
C PRO A 309 -18.85 14.32 -2.17
N PHE A 310 -19.90 14.11 -1.37
CA PHE A 310 -19.93 13.18 -0.24
C PHE A 310 -21.36 12.72 0.06
N VAL A 311 -21.47 11.68 0.87
CA VAL A 311 -22.70 11.28 1.57
C VAL A 311 -22.49 11.40 3.08
N LEU A 312 -23.53 11.15 3.86
CA LEU A 312 -23.46 11.23 5.32
C LEU A 312 -23.52 9.83 5.95
N LEU A 313 -22.73 9.61 6.99
CA LEU A 313 -22.82 8.42 7.85
C LEU A 313 -23.39 8.85 9.21
N ASP A 314 -24.63 8.51 9.47
CA ASP A 314 -25.35 8.90 10.68
C ASP A 314 -25.26 7.80 11.76
N LEU A 315 -24.42 8.05 12.74
CA LEU A 315 -24.25 7.23 13.93
C LEU A 315 -25.13 7.74 15.09
N ALA A 316 -25.26 9.06 15.21
CA ALA A 316 -25.95 9.70 16.31
C ALA A 316 -27.43 9.35 16.37
N SER A 317 -28.11 9.29 15.22
CA SER A 317 -29.56 9.02 15.15
C SER A 317 -29.88 7.52 15.22
N TYR A 318 -28.98 6.64 14.80
CA TYR A 318 -29.28 5.22 14.62
C TYR A 318 -28.61 4.29 15.64
N ALA A 319 -27.42 4.62 16.14
CA ALA A 319 -26.72 3.77 17.11
C ALA A 319 -27.05 4.15 18.56
N LYS A 320 -27.36 3.14 19.39
CA LYS A 320 -27.63 3.33 20.82
C LYS A 320 -26.39 2.97 21.66
N ILE A 321 -25.29 3.70 21.43
CA ILE A 321 -24.00 3.45 22.09
C ILE A 321 -23.41 4.75 22.65
N ASP A 322 -22.48 4.63 23.58
CA ASP A 322 -21.62 5.75 24.01
C ASP A 322 -20.49 5.90 23.00
N ILE A 323 -20.69 6.82 22.04
CA ILE A 323 -19.78 7.02 20.89
C ILE A 323 -18.35 7.37 21.34
N PRO A 324 -18.10 8.35 22.23
CA PRO A 324 -16.75 8.67 22.70
C PRO A 324 -16.03 7.51 23.36
N LYS A 325 -16.74 6.66 24.09
CA LYS A 325 -16.18 5.49 24.76
C LYS A 325 -15.92 4.36 23.77
N ARG A 326 -16.80 4.14 22.80
CA ARG A 326 -16.69 3.03 21.84
C ARG A 326 -15.69 3.32 20.73
N PHE A 327 -15.59 4.58 20.28
CA PHE A 327 -14.75 5.04 19.19
C PHE A 327 -13.92 6.28 19.55
N PRO A 328 -13.00 6.20 20.53
CA PRO A 328 -12.32 7.36 21.08
C PRO A 328 -11.45 8.08 20.04
N SER A 329 -10.78 7.36 19.12
CA SER A 329 -9.93 7.98 18.10
C SER A 329 -10.74 8.62 16.98
N ILE A 330 -11.82 7.96 16.54
CA ILE A 330 -12.73 8.51 15.52
C ILE A 330 -13.42 9.77 16.08
N TYR A 331 -13.89 9.71 17.33
CA TYR A 331 -14.50 10.87 17.99
C TYR A 331 -13.53 12.06 18.06
N ARG A 332 -12.30 11.81 18.55
CA ARG A 332 -11.29 12.88 18.63
C ARG A 332 -10.89 13.44 17.27
N ALA A 333 -10.72 12.58 16.27
CA ALA A 333 -10.38 13.03 14.92
C ALA A 333 -11.47 13.88 14.28
N CYS A 334 -12.74 13.49 14.43
CA CYS A 334 -13.87 14.28 13.97
C CYS A 334 -13.99 15.62 14.75
N LEU A 335 -13.85 15.57 16.06
CA LEU A 335 -13.92 16.76 16.90
C LEU A 335 -12.81 17.77 16.59
N ALA A 336 -11.60 17.30 16.24
CA ALA A 336 -10.46 18.14 15.84
C ALA A 336 -10.73 18.97 14.58
N VAL A 337 -11.66 18.53 13.72
CA VAL A 337 -12.10 19.26 12.54
C VAL A 337 -13.50 19.91 12.72
N GLY A 338 -13.95 20.05 13.95
CA GLY A 338 -15.20 20.71 14.30
C GLY A 338 -16.47 19.86 14.15
N LEU A 339 -16.35 18.55 14.01
CA LEU A 339 -17.47 17.62 13.84
C LEU A 339 -17.76 16.86 15.15
N ASP A 340 -18.84 17.22 15.86
CA ASP A 340 -19.32 16.45 17.01
C ASP A 340 -20.25 15.32 16.54
N ILE A 341 -19.68 14.12 16.37
CA ILE A 341 -20.38 12.94 15.86
C ILE A 341 -21.39 12.32 16.83
N THR A 342 -21.54 12.89 18.03
CA THR A 342 -22.62 12.55 18.97
C THR A 342 -23.92 13.30 18.64
N ARG A 343 -23.85 14.32 17.78
CA ARG A 343 -24.96 15.23 17.47
C ARG A 343 -25.28 15.36 15.99
N GLN A 344 -24.30 15.07 15.13
CA GLN A 344 -24.42 15.26 13.69
C GLN A 344 -23.79 14.12 12.91
N PRO A 345 -24.28 13.82 11.71
CA PRO A 345 -23.71 12.79 10.87
C PRO A 345 -22.32 13.17 10.34
N ILE A 346 -21.54 12.15 10.00
CA ILE A 346 -20.18 12.27 9.49
C ILE A 346 -20.22 12.38 7.96
N PRO A 347 -19.71 13.44 7.33
CA PRO A 347 -19.54 13.46 5.88
C PRO A 347 -18.47 12.44 5.47
N VAL A 348 -18.83 11.50 4.59
CA VAL A 348 -17.95 10.43 4.15
C VAL A 348 -17.93 10.30 2.63
N VAL A 349 -16.80 9.83 2.11
CA VAL A 349 -16.57 9.56 0.68
C VAL A 349 -15.85 8.23 0.53
N PRO A 350 -16.11 7.44 -0.52
CA PRO A 350 -15.27 6.31 -0.84
C PRO A 350 -13.86 6.78 -1.20
N ALA A 351 -12.84 5.99 -0.86
CA ALA A 351 -11.46 6.39 -1.10
C ALA A 351 -10.59 5.18 -1.46
N ALA A 352 -9.62 5.38 -2.36
CA ALA A 352 -8.63 4.34 -2.70
C ALA A 352 -7.89 3.91 -1.44
N HIS A 353 -7.87 2.60 -1.18
CA HIS A 353 -7.46 2.07 0.11
C HIS A 353 -6.37 1.01 0.00
N TYR A 354 -6.46 0.07 -0.94
CA TYR A 354 -5.52 -1.02 -1.08
C TYR A 354 -5.39 -1.49 -2.54
N SER A 355 -4.16 -1.80 -2.98
CA SER A 355 -3.89 -2.40 -4.30
C SER A 355 -3.72 -3.91 -4.14
N CYS A 356 -4.61 -4.71 -4.79
CA CYS A 356 -4.50 -6.17 -4.77
C CYS A 356 -3.50 -6.71 -5.79
N GLY A 357 -3.18 -5.90 -6.81
CA GLY A 357 -2.16 -6.17 -7.81
C GLY A 357 -0.81 -5.52 -7.49
N GLY A 358 0.18 -5.78 -8.34
CA GLY A 358 1.53 -5.22 -8.16
C GLY A 358 2.63 -6.03 -8.83
N VAL A 359 3.82 -5.97 -8.26
CA VAL A 359 4.98 -6.75 -8.68
C VAL A 359 4.71 -8.23 -8.42
N LEU A 360 4.65 -9.03 -9.49
CA LEU A 360 4.39 -10.47 -9.35
C LEU A 360 5.53 -11.15 -8.60
N VAL A 361 5.18 -11.87 -7.54
CA VAL A 361 6.12 -12.65 -6.72
C VAL A 361 5.65 -14.08 -6.50
N ASP A 362 6.59 -14.96 -6.21
CA ASP A 362 6.30 -16.31 -5.74
C ASP A 362 6.08 -16.37 -4.22
N GLY A 363 5.85 -17.58 -3.69
CA GLY A 363 5.65 -17.81 -2.25
C GLY A 363 6.86 -17.45 -1.36
N ARG A 364 7.99 -17.05 -1.93
CA ARG A 364 9.22 -16.62 -1.23
C ARG A 364 9.53 -15.13 -1.44
N GLY A 365 8.68 -14.41 -2.18
CA GLY A 365 8.84 -13.00 -2.48
C GLY A 365 9.77 -12.70 -3.65
N ARG A 366 10.22 -13.73 -4.42
CA ARG A 366 11.08 -13.54 -5.60
C ARG A 366 10.26 -12.99 -6.76
N THR A 367 10.80 -11.97 -7.44
CA THR A 367 10.20 -11.41 -8.66
C THR A 367 10.70 -12.15 -9.91
N SER A 368 10.22 -11.72 -11.08
CA SER A 368 10.74 -12.19 -12.37
C SER A 368 12.14 -11.64 -12.73
N LEU A 369 12.67 -10.69 -11.95
CA LEU A 369 13.99 -10.08 -12.14
C LEU A 369 14.93 -10.63 -11.05
N ALA A 370 16.01 -11.28 -11.45
CA ALA A 370 17.02 -11.78 -10.52
C ALA A 370 17.56 -10.66 -9.62
N GLY A 371 17.83 -10.94 -8.36
CA GLY A 371 18.31 -9.95 -7.39
C GLY A 371 17.23 -8.98 -6.89
N LEU A 372 15.97 -9.19 -7.28
CA LEU A 372 14.85 -8.37 -6.86
C LEU A 372 13.75 -9.19 -6.20
N PHE A 373 13.36 -8.77 -5.01
CA PHE A 373 12.25 -9.30 -4.22
C PHE A 373 11.21 -8.19 -4.02
N ALA A 374 9.97 -8.59 -3.70
CA ALA A 374 8.95 -7.65 -3.25
C ALA A 374 8.08 -8.29 -2.15
N ALA A 375 7.61 -7.46 -1.20
CA ALA A 375 6.77 -7.91 -0.09
C ALA A 375 5.80 -6.82 0.38
N GLY A 376 4.65 -7.21 0.90
CA GLY A 376 3.55 -6.33 1.29
C GLY A 376 2.83 -5.76 0.07
N GLU A 377 2.12 -4.66 0.23
CA GLU A 377 1.19 -4.13 -0.77
C GLU A 377 1.79 -3.85 -2.15
N VAL A 378 3.12 -3.62 -2.27
CA VAL A 378 3.79 -3.47 -3.57
C VAL A 378 3.86 -4.77 -4.35
N ALA A 379 3.75 -5.91 -3.68
CA ALA A 379 3.79 -7.23 -4.29
C ALA A 379 2.39 -7.72 -4.68
N CYS A 380 2.30 -8.43 -5.80
CA CYS A 380 1.16 -9.27 -6.12
C CYS A 380 1.53 -10.72 -5.81
N THR A 381 1.12 -11.18 -4.65
CA THR A 381 1.32 -12.56 -4.17
C THR A 381 0.26 -13.53 -4.70
N GLY A 382 -0.83 -12.99 -5.28
CA GLY A 382 -2.02 -13.75 -5.61
C GLY A 382 -2.97 -13.99 -4.41
N LEU A 383 -2.57 -13.61 -3.20
CA LEU A 383 -3.36 -13.82 -1.98
C LEU A 383 -4.75 -13.19 -2.03
N HIS A 384 -4.85 -11.98 -2.57
CA HIS A 384 -6.07 -11.18 -2.48
C HIS A 384 -7.03 -11.35 -3.65
N GLY A 385 -6.63 -12.03 -4.72
CA GLY A 385 -7.47 -12.14 -5.91
C GLY A 385 -7.95 -10.78 -6.41
N ALA A 386 -9.25 -10.66 -6.68
CA ALA A 386 -9.85 -9.41 -7.16
C ALA A 386 -10.22 -8.41 -6.05
N ASN A 387 -10.21 -8.82 -4.77
CA ASN A 387 -10.58 -7.97 -3.65
C ASN A 387 -10.03 -8.52 -2.33
N ARG A 388 -9.54 -7.67 -1.46
CA ARG A 388 -8.86 -8.03 -0.22
C ARG A 388 -9.84 -8.23 0.95
N LEU A 389 -9.69 -9.33 1.68
CA LEU A 389 -10.33 -9.53 2.98
C LEU A 389 -9.75 -8.54 4.02
N ALA A 390 -10.58 -7.97 4.87
CA ALA A 390 -10.14 -7.03 5.91
C ALA A 390 -9.07 -7.65 6.82
N SER A 391 -8.15 -6.82 7.36
CA SER A 391 -7.09 -7.20 8.31
C SER A 391 -6.09 -8.29 7.85
N THR A 392 -6.08 -8.66 6.56
CA THR A 392 -5.10 -9.61 6.00
C THR A 392 -3.84 -8.93 5.45
N SER A 393 -3.88 -7.63 5.13
CA SER A 393 -2.73 -6.91 4.54
C SER A 393 -1.52 -6.83 5.47
N LEU A 394 -1.73 -6.60 6.77
CA LEU A 394 -0.63 -6.60 7.74
C LEU A 394 -0.04 -8.01 7.88
N LEU A 395 -0.90 -9.03 7.86
CA LEU A 395 -0.45 -10.42 7.92
C LEU A 395 0.35 -10.82 6.67
N GLU A 396 -0.10 -10.44 5.47
CA GLU A 396 0.65 -10.62 4.23
C GLU A 396 2.03 -9.95 4.31
N GLY A 397 2.07 -8.69 4.76
CA GLY A 397 3.32 -7.95 4.93
C GLY A 397 4.30 -8.65 5.88
N LEU A 398 3.81 -9.18 7.00
CA LEU A 398 4.60 -9.95 7.96
C LEU A 398 5.14 -11.24 7.34
N VAL A 399 4.27 -12.03 6.69
CA VAL A 399 4.63 -13.33 6.11
C VAL A 399 5.60 -13.17 4.96
N TRP A 400 5.24 -12.41 3.91
CA TRP A 400 6.11 -12.26 2.74
C TRP A 400 7.36 -11.43 3.04
N GLY A 401 7.28 -10.44 3.95
CA GLY A 401 8.46 -9.73 4.43
C GLY A 401 9.49 -10.67 5.05
N THR A 402 9.05 -11.50 6.00
CA THR A 402 9.92 -12.49 6.66
C THR A 402 10.48 -13.52 5.66
N ARG A 403 9.65 -14.03 4.74
CA ARG A 403 10.06 -15.00 3.73
C ARG A 403 11.05 -14.41 2.72
N ALA A 404 10.78 -13.21 2.21
CA ALA A 404 11.66 -12.49 1.29
C ALA A 404 13.02 -12.18 1.93
N GLY A 405 13.04 -11.73 3.19
CA GLY A 405 14.28 -11.48 3.92
C GLY A 405 15.15 -12.73 4.09
N LYS A 406 14.54 -13.87 4.46
CA LYS A 406 15.23 -15.15 4.57
C LYS A 406 15.72 -15.66 3.21
N GLU A 407 14.89 -15.57 2.18
CA GLU A 407 15.24 -16.04 0.84
C GLU A 407 16.35 -15.20 0.22
N ALA A 408 16.32 -13.87 0.37
CA ALA A 408 17.38 -12.98 -0.08
C ALA A 408 18.75 -13.40 0.49
N VAL A 409 18.80 -13.85 1.75
CA VAL A 409 20.03 -14.34 2.38
C VAL A 409 20.52 -15.64 1.73
N SER A 410 19.63 -16.57 1.40
CA SER A 410 20.01 -17.85 0.78
C SER A 410 20.65 -17.68 -0.60
N TRP A 411 20.30 -16.60 -1.33
CA TRP A 411 20.84 -16.30 -2.66
C TRP A 411 22.15 -15.52 -2.64
N LEU A 412 22.57 -14.99 -1.49
CA LEU A 412 23.82 -14.21 -1.37
C LEU A 412 25.10 -14.99 -1.64
N GLU A 413 25.03 -16.29 -1.70
CA GLU A 413 26.20 -17.17 -1.91
C GLU A 413 26.63 -17.24 -3.38
N GLU A 414 25.82 -16.80 -4.32
CA GLU A 414 26.09 -16.84 -5.76
C GLU A 414 26.64 -15.52 -6.31
N GLY A 415 27.92 -15.28 -6.21
CA GLY A 415 28.74 -14.29 -6.92
C GLY A 415 28.17 -12.90 -7.20
N GLY A 416 28.61 -11.86 -6.51
CA GLY A 416 28.17 -10.48 -6.68
C GLY A 416 28.82 -9.74 -7.85
N VAL A 417 28.08 -8.76 -8.45
CA VAL A 417 28.61 -7.79 -9.41
C VAL A 417 29.44 -6.72 -8.68
N ARG A 418 30.55 -6.27 -9.29
CA ARG A 418 31.42 -5.26 -8.69
C ARG A 418 30.79 -3.86 -8.78
N PRO A 419 30.86 -3.04 -7.72
CA PRO A 419 30.30 -1.66 -7.73
C PRO A 419 30.87 -0.76 -8.81
N ALA A 420 32.12 -0.99 -9.23
CA ALA A 420 32.80 -0.22 -10.28
C ALA A 420 32.16 -0.39 -11.67
N ASP A 421 31.32 -1.41 -11.85
CA ASP A 421 30.71 -1.73 -13.13
C ASP A 421 29.43 -0.91 -13.41
N VAL A 422 28.98 -0.06 -12.46
CA VAL A 422 27.76 0.76 -12.58
C VAL A 422 28.12 2.22 -12.71
N HIS A 423 27.44 2.93 -13.64
CA HIS A 423 27.60 4.37 -13.78
C HIS A 423 27.09 5.16 -12.58
N ASP A 424 27.73 6.29 -12.29
CA ASP A 424 27.19 7.30 -11.40
C ASP A 424 25.95 7.94 -12.01
N TRP A 425 25.14 8.58 -11.18
CA TRP A 425 24.00 9.34 -11.66
C TRP A 425 24.47 10.47 -12.60
N HIS A 426 23.85 10.57 -13.75
CA HIS A 426 24.14 11.65 -14.70
C HIS A 426 23.17 12.81 -14.45
N TYR A 427 23.72 13.96 -14.06
CA TYR A 427 22.95 15.19 -13.92
C TYR A 427 22.91 15.94 -15.27
N PRO A 428 21.80 16.64 -15.60
CA PRO A 428 21.77 17.49 -16.78
C PRO A 428 22.79 18.62 -16.66
N ASP A 429 23.46 18.97 -17.78
CA ASP A 429 24.50 20.02 -17.79
C ASP A 429 23.96 21.40 -17.36
N LYS A 430 22.68 21.67 -17.68
CA LYS A 430 21.93 22.84 -17.23
C LYS A 430 20.59 22.36 -16.70
N ALA A 431 20.47 22.34 -15.38
CA ALA A 431 19.22 22.01 -14.73
C ALA A 431 18.33 23.25 -14.60
N GLU A 432 17.05 23.10 -14.94
CA GLU A 432 16.03 24.12 -14.71
C GLU A 432 15.49 24.01 -13.28
N ASP A 433 15.17 25.15 -12.67
CA ASP A 433 14.50 25.16 -11.38
C ASP A 433 13.10 24.56 -11.50
N VAL A 434 12.73 23.78 -10.49
CA VAL A 434 11.42 23.12 -10.46
C VAL A 434 10.36 24.13 -10.02
N ASP A 435 9.40 24.46 -10.90
CA ASP A 435 8.22 25.24 -10.53
C ASP A 435 7.20 24.38 -9.77
N PRO A 436 6.95 24.66 -8.46
CA PRO A 436 6.00 23.91 -7.66
C PRO A 436 4.56 23.96 -8.18
N ALA A 437 4.17 25.04 -8.89
CA ALA A 437 2.82 25.17 -9.44
C ALA A 437 2.56 24.15 -10.55
N LEU A 438 3.56 23.87 -11.39
CA LEU A 438 3.47 22.85 -12.45
C LEU A 438 3.31 21.46 -11.84
N ILE A 439 4.10 21.11 -10.82
CA ILE A 439 3.98 19.83 -10.12
C ILE A 439 2.61 19.66 -9.47
N ASN A 440 2.14 20.70 -8.78
CA ASN A 440 0.84 20.65 -8.10
C ASN A 440 -0.31 20.47 -9.10
N GLN A 441 -0.26 21.18 -10.23
CA GLN A 441 -1.27 21.07 -11.28
C GLN A 441 -1.25 19.69 -11.94
N ASP A 442 -0.08 19.15 -12.23
CA ASP A 442 0.06 17.83 -12.85
C ASP A 442 -0.44 16.72 -11.89
N TRP A 443 -0.16 16.82 -10.59
CA TRP A 443 -0.74 15.93 -9.59
C TRP A 443 -2.26 16.03 -9.48
N LEU A 444 -2.81 17.25 -9.54
CA LEU A 444 -4.26 17.43 -9.53
C LEU A 444 -4.91 16.78 -10.76
N THR A 445 -4.29 16.93 -11.92
CA THR A 445 -4.73 16.30 -13.17
C THR A 445 -4.71 14.77 -13.05
N ILE A 446 -3.61 14.16 -12.58
CA ILE A 446 -3.53 12.71 -12.36
C ILE A 446 -4.66 12.24 -11.45
N ARG A 447 -4.78 12.84 -10.27
CA ARG A 447 -5.75 12.44 -9.25
C ARG A 447 -7.19 12.56 -9.71
N SER A 448 -7.51 13.66 -10.38
CA SER A 448 -8.85 13.90 -10.93
C SER A 448 -9.19 12.92 -12.05
N THR A 449 -8.26 12.68 -13.00
CA THR A 449 -8.43 11.72 -14.08
C THR A 449 -8.65 10.31 -13.54
N MET A 450 -7.81 9.88 -12.59
CA MET A 450 -7.92 8.56 -11.99
C MET A 450 -9.23 8.37 -11.22
N TRP A 451 -9.65 9.38 -10.45
CA TRP A 451 -10.92 9.33 -9.71
C TRP A 451 -12.13 9.23 -10.63
N ASN A 452 -12.21 10.09 -11.63
CA ASN A 452 -13.41 10.22 -12.47
C ASN A 452 -13.51 9.14 -13.55
N TYR A 453 -12.38 8.64 -14.07
CA TYR A 453 -12.37 7.75 -15.25
C TYR A 453 -11.89 6.33 -14.96
N ALA A 454 -10.94 6.15 -14.03
CA ALA A 454 -10.38 4.86 -13.65
C ALA A 454 -10.67 4.50 -12.18
N GLY A 455 -11.72 5.11 -11.59
CA GLY A 455 -12.12 4.94 -10.20
C GLY A 455 -13.00 3.70 -9.96
N ILE A 456 -14.10 3.90 -9.22
CA ILE A 456 -14.96 2.82 -8.70
C ILE A 456 -15.81 2.20 -9.82
N ILE A 457 -16.45 3.03 -10.66
CA ILE A 457 -17.28 2.59 -11.79
C ILE A 457 -16.63 3.01 -13.09
N ARG A 458 -16.27 2.04 -13.91
CA ARG A 458 -15.49 2.20 -15.13
C ARG A 458 -16.34 1.90 -16.37
N THR A 459 -15.99 2.54 -17.48
CA THR A 459 -16.46 2.18 -18.83
C THR A 459 -15.29 2.26 -19.78
N ARG A 460 -15.33 1.54 -20.90
CA ARG A 460 -14.31 1.61 -21.95
C ARG A 460 -14.05 3.06 -22.36
N LYS A 461 -15.11 3.82 -22.63
CA LYS A 461 -15.02 5.23 -23.05
C LYS A 461 -14.28 6.13 -22.02
N ARG A 462 -14.56 5.95 -20.72
CA ARG A 462 -13.87 6.69 -19.63
C ARG A 462 -12.39 6.28 -19.57
N LEU A 463 -12.10 4.98 -19.64
CA LEU A 463 -10.73 4.46 -19.57
C LEU A 463 -9.89 4.86 -20.79
N GLU A 464 -10.46 4.86 -22.00
CA GLU A 464 -9.78 5.35 -23.23
C GLU A 464 -9.45 6.84 -23.10
N ARG A 465 -10.35 7.64 -22.55
CA ARG A 465 -10.09 9.05 -22.27
C ARG A 465 -9.00 9.24 -21.22
N ALA A 466 -9.08 8.50 -20.10
CA ALA A 466 -8.02 8.52 -19.08
C ALA A 466 -6.65 8.18 -19.69
N LYS A 467 -6.59 7.14 -20.52
CA LYS A 467 -5.35 6.74 -21.21
C LYS A 467 -4.78 7.89 -22.03
N ALA A 468 -5.59 8.52 -22.90
CA ALA A 468 -5.14 9.60 -23.76
C ALA A 468 -4.64 10.81 -22.95
N ASP A 469 -5.38 11.23 -21.93
CA ASP A 469 -5.01 12.37 -21.08
C ASP A 469 -3.71 12.09 -20.30
N LEU A 470 -3.57 10.88 -19.73
CA LEU A 470 -2.39 10.49 -18.97
C LEU A 470 -1.15 10.24 -19.86
N GLU A 471 -1.31 9.71 -21.08
CA GLU A 471 -0.19 9.57 -22.03
C GLU A 471 0.36 10.93 -22.46
N TYR A 472 -0.52 11.90 -22.73
CA TYR A 472 -0.10 13.27 -23.00
C TYR A 472 0.64 13.90 -21.82
N LEU A 473 0.09 13.73 -20.61
CA LEU A 473 0.72 14.23 -19.38
C LEU A 473 2.06 13.56 -19.11
N ARG A 474 2.18 12.23 -19.34
CA ARG A 474 3.44 11.50 -19.20
C ARG A 474 4.55 12.09 -20.05
N HIS A 475 4.25 12.43 -21.32
CA HIS A 475 5.24 13.03 -22.20
C HIS A 475 5.77 14.36 -21.62
N ARG A 476 4.89 15.21 -21.09
CA ARG A 476 5.28 16.46 -20.43
C ARG A 476 6.13 16.22 -19.18
N VAL A 477 5.70 15.28 -18.32
CA VAL A 477 6.40 14.95 -17.08
C VAL A 477 7.79 14.37 -17.36
N GLU A 478 7.94 13.49 -18.34
CA GLU A 478 9.26 12.96 -18.73
C GLU A 478 10.20 14.05 -19.25
N LYS A 479 9.70 14.96 -20.10
CA LYS A 479 10.49 16.11 -20.56
C LYS A 479 10.91 17.00 -19.39
N PHE A 480 9.99 17.31 -18.49
CA PHE A 480 10.27 18.10 -17.30
C PHE A 480 11.29 17.41 -16.38
N TYR A 481 11.13 16.10 -16.15
CA TYR A 481 12.06 15.30 -15.36
C TYR A 481 13.50 15.31 -15.93
N GLN A 482 13.66 15.27 -17.25
CA GLN A 482 14.97 15.29 -17.91
C GLN A 482 15.67 16.65 -17.81
N GLN A 483 14.92 17.74 -17.69
CA GLN A 483 15.43 19.12 -17.70
C GLN A 483 15.56 19.71 -16.29
N ALA A 484 14.80 19.19 -15.31
CA ALA A 484 14.72 19.76 -13.98
C ALA A 484 15.91 19.40 -13.08
N ALA A 485 16.23 20.29 -12.15
CA ALA A 485 17.01 19.92 -10.98
C ALA A 485 16.25 18.82 -10.21
N LEU A 486 16.92 17.69 -9.97
CA LEU A 486 16.26 16.54 -9.38
C LEU A 486 15.87 16.84 -7.92
N ASP A 487 14.59 16.69 -7.62
CA ASP A 487 14.04 16.78 -6.26
C ASP A 487 13.02 15.65 -6.01
N PRO A 488 12.66 15.37 -4.73
CA PRO A 488 11.72 14.29 -4.40
C PRO A 488 10.32 14.45 -5.05
N LYS A 489 9.90 15.68 -5.37
CA LYS A 489 8.56 15.97 -5.92
C LYS A 489 8.49 15.58 -7.39
N ILE A 490 9.51 15.93 -8.20
CA ILE A 490 9.55 15.56 -9.62
C ILE A 490 9.76 14.05 -9.78
N VAL A 491 10.59 13.42 -8.94
CA VAL A 491 10.74 11.96 -8.89
C VAL A 491 9.40 11.31 -8.57
N GLY A 492 8.69 11.83 -7.56
CA GLY A 492 7.37 11.35 -7.20
C GLY A 492 6.34 11.49 -8.33
N LEU A 493 6.33 12.62 -9.02
CA LEU A 493 5.42 12.88 -10.15
C LEU A 493 5.64 11.88 -11.29
N ARG A 494 6.91 11.61 -11.63
CA ARG A 494 7.28 10.61 -12.64
C ARG A 494 6.81 9.20 -12.25
N HIS A 495 6.92 8.81 -10.99
CA HIS A 495 6.38 7.54 -10.52
C HIS A 495 4.86 7.50 -10.61
N GLY A 496 4.18 8.54 -10.12
CA GLY A 496 2.73 8.59 -10.05
C GLY A 496 2.04 8.54 -11.42
N ILE A 497 2.54 9.26 -12.42
CA ILE A 497 1.96 9.22 -13.77
C ILE A 497 2.12 7.85 -14.42
N GLN A 498 3.25 7.17 -14.20
CA GLN A 498 3.49 5.84 -14.73
C GLN A 498 2.53 4.81 -14.09
N VAL A 499 2.33 4.89 -12.77
CA VAL A 499 1.40 4.02 -12.04
C VAL A 499 -0.04 4.24 -12.49
N ALA A 500 -0.46 5.50 -12.66
CA ALA A 500 -1.78 5.84 -13.17
C ALA A 500 -2.04 5.20 -14.54
N LEU A 501 -1.05 5.23 -15.44
CA LEU A 501 -1.12 4.56 -16.74
C LEU A 501 -1.18 3.04 -16.61
N MET A 502 -0.38 2.42 -15.73
CA MET A 502 -0.42 0.96 -15.52
C MET A 502 -1.80 0.50 -15.06
N ILE A 503 -2.41 1.21 -14.10
CA ILE A 503 -3.78 0.93 -13.64
C ILE A 503 -4.78 1.07 -14.79
N THR A 504 -4.69 2.15 -15.55
CA THR A 504 -5.60 2.44 -16.66
C THR A 504 -5.48 1.40 -17.77
N HIS A 505 -4.26 0.99 -18.15
CA HIS A 505 -4.02 -0.04 -19.15
C HIS A 505 -4.54 -1.41 -18.70
N ALA A 506 -4.29 -1.80 -17.45
CA ALA A 506 -4.81 -3.05 -16.89
C ALA A 506 -6.35 -3.07 -16.89
N ALA A 507 -6.99 -1.96 -16.46
CA ALA A 507 -8.44 -1.83 -16.47
C ALA A 507 -9.05 -1.84 -17.88
N LEU A 508 -8.34 -1.32 -18.90
CA LEU A 508 -8.76 -1.40 -20.30
C LEU A 508 -8.64 -2.82 -20.85
N ALA A 509 -7.54 -3.51 -20.52
CA ALA A 509 -7.27 -4.86 -20.99
C ALA A 509 -8.21 -5.90 -20.40
N ASN A 510 -8.72 -5.67 -19.18
CA ASN A 510 -9.66 -6.56 -18.52
C ASN A 510 -11.12 -6.10 -18.73
N PRO A 511 -11.93 -6.76 -19.58
CA PRO A 511 -13.34 -6.41 -19.77
C PRO A 511 -14.26 -7.02 -18.71
N VAL A 512 -13.77 -7.92 -17.85
CA VAL A 512 -14.60 -8.70 -16.93
C VAL A 512 -14.63 -8.03 -15.56
N SER A 513 -15.83 -7.74 -15.05
CA SER A 513 -16.01 -7.25 -13.69
C SER A 513 -15.78 -8.36 -12.69
N ALA A 514 -14.90 -8.10 -11.70
CA ALA A 514 -14.64 -8.97 -10.56
C ALA A 514 -14.15 -8.14 -9.38
N GLY A 515 -14.70 -8.36 -8.19
CA GLY A 515 -14.31 -7.70 -6.94
C GLY A 515 -14.18 -6.17 -7.06
N ALA A 516 -12.97 -5.67 -6.88
CA ALA A 516 -12.67 -4.22 -6.92
C ALA A 516 -12.60 -3.62 -8.34
N HIS A 517 -12.65 -4.44 -9.39
CA HIS A 517 -12.72 -3.97 -10.78
C HIS A 517 -14.15 -4.10 -11.30
N PHE A 518 -14.84 -2.99 -11.48
CA PHE A 518 -16.22 -2.97 -11.95
C PHE A 518 -16.36 -2.11 -13.21
N ARG A 519 -16.92 -2.73 -14.27
CA ARG A 519 -17.23 -2.09 -15.56
C ARG A 519 -18.71 -2.20 -15.88
N LEU A 520 -19.27 -1.15 -16.52
CA LEU A 520 -20.67 -1.13 -16.97
C LEU A 520 -20.83 -1.57 -18.43
N ASP A 521 -19.75 -1.85 -19.15
CA ASP A 521 -19.74 -2.22 -20.58
C ASP A 521 -19.01 -3.55 -20.82
#